data_12026bbe7de1c4864cb80912ec18ed43
#
_entry.id   12026bbe7de1c4864cb80912ec18ed43
#
_cell.length_a   1.000
_cell.length_b   1.000
_cell.length_c   1.000
_cell.angle_alpha   90.00
_cell.angle_beta   90.00
_cell.angle_gamma   90.00
#
_symmetry.space_group_name_H-M   'P 1'
#
loop_
_entity.id
_entity.type
_entity.pdbx_description
1 polymer ?
#
loop_
_entity_poly.entity_id
_entity_poly.type
_entity_poly.pdbx_seq_one_letter_code
_entity_poly.pdbx_strand_id
1 'polypeptide(L)'
;MVAYISSYLFSESTHLNDLYNRKENSTTQYWTLPYVPGKRLAGKPVYLLTSKRTFSGAEEFSYNLKNLKRATIIGETTGGGAHPVSGHRIDDHFMIGVPFARAVNPISKTNWEGTGVEPDVKIPANEALDEAKKMATEKIKSEQAKKK
;
A
#
# COMPACT_ATOMS: atom_id res chain seq x y z
N MET A 1 9.22 4.13 5.49
CA MET A 1 8.90 4.85 4.23
C MET A 1 7.41 4.87 3.95
N VAL A 2 6.70 3.74 3.97
CA VAL A 2 5.24 3.67 3.71
C VAL A 2 4.46 4.67 4.57
N ALA A 3 4.64 4.66 5.89
CA ALA A 3 3.98 5.59 6.79
C ALA A 3 4.23 7.07 6.43
N TYR A 4 5.47 7.41 6.07
CA TYR A 4 5.84 8.78 5.70
C TYR A 4 5.11 9.26 4.44
N ILE A 5 5.11 8.46 3.36
CA ILE A 5 4.41 8.81 2.12
C ILE A 5 2.89 8.87 2.37
N SER A 6 2.34 7.90 3.08
CA SER A 6 0.92 7.87 3.44
C SER A 6 0.49 9.12 4.20
N SER A 7 1.38 9.68 5.03
CA SER A 7 1.07 10.86 5.84
C SER A 7 0.69 12.10 5.03
N TYR A 8 1.13 12.19 3.78
CA TYR A 8 0.70 13.27 2.89
C TYR A 8 -0.75 13.09 2.40
N LEU A 9 -1.31 11.91 2.50
CA LEU A 9 -2.60 11.57 1.93
C LEU A 9 -3.77 11.66 2.92
N PHE A 10 -3.48 11.89 4.20
CA PHE A 10 -4.48 11.98 5.26
C PHE A 10 -4.37 13.30 6.01
N SER A 11 -5.50 13.83 6.49
CA SER A 11 -5.56 15.03 7.34
C SER A 11 -5.28 14.71 8.80
N GLU A 12 -5.60 13.50 9.23
CA GLU A 12 -5.56 13.04 10.62
C GLU A 12 -4.62 11.84 10.77
N SER A 13 -4.27 11.55 12.04
CA SER A 13 -3.52 10.35 12.36
C SER A 13 -4.33 9.12 12.00
N THR A 14 -3.77 8.27 11.15
CA THR A 14 -4.44 7.10 10.58
C THR A 14 -3.62 5.85 10.81
N HIS A 15 -4.25 4.82 11.37
CA HIS A 15 -3.63 3.51 11.57
C HIS A 15 -3.52 2.79 10.22
N LEU A 16 -2.31 2.41 9.85
CA LEU A 16 -2.00 1.85 8.54
C LEU A 16 -1.88 0.33 8.57
N ASN A 17 -1.02 -0.17 9.46
CA ASN A 17 -0.64 -1.58 9.49
C ASN A 17 -0.06 -1.95 10.84
N ASP A 18 -0.13 -3.22 11.19
CA ASP A 18 0.56 -3.83 12.33
C ASP A 18 1.58 -4.86 11.85
N LEU A 19 2.69 -5.00 12.55
CA LEU A 19 3.60 -6.13 12.43
C LEU A 19 3.57 -6.95 13.71
N TYR A 20 3.07 -8.17 13.62
CA TYR A 20 3.06 -9.12 14.71
C TYR A 20 4.30 -10.01 14.67
N ASN A 21 5.13 -9.93 15.70
CA ASN A 21 6.28 -10.80 15.91
C ASN A 21 5.89 -11.94 16.86
N ARG A 22 5.83 -13.17 16.33
CA ARG A 22 5.42 -14.35 17.11
C ARG A 22 6.44 -14.70 18.20
N LYS A 23 7.74 -14.57 17.94
CA LYS A 23 8.80 -14.93 18.89
C LYS A 23 8.74 -14.08 20.16
N GLU A 24 8.44 -12.81 19.99
CA GLU A 24 8.37 -11.83 21.08
C GLU A 24 6.96 -11.65 21.62
N ASN A 25 5.97 -12.28 20.97
CA ASN A 25 4.54 -12.06 21.21
C ASN A 25 4.19 -10.57 21.29
N SER A 26 4.73 -9.81 20.35
CA SER A 26 4.63 -8.34 20.32
C SER A 26 4.01 -7.85 19.02
N THR A 27 3.33 -6.71 19.08
CA THR A 27 2.76 -6.04 17.90
C THR A 27 3.29 -4.62 17.82
N THR A 28 3.90 -4.27 16.69
CA THR A 28 4.31 -2.91 16.37
C THR A 28 3.28 -2.28 15.45
N GLN A 29 2.69 -1.17 15.87
CA GLN A 29 1.71 -0.43 15.08
C GLN A 29 2.38 0.63 14.22
N TYR A 30 1.93 0.77 12.98
CA TYR A 30 2.37 1.81 12.05
C TYR A 30 1.23 2.76 11.74
N TRP A 31 1.49 4.03 12.01
CA TRP A 31 0.55 5.14 11.85
C TRP A 31 1.12 6.19 10.90
N THR A 32 0.26 7.00 10.32
CA THR A 32 0.70 8.22 9.64
C THR A 32 1.36 9.15 10.66
N LEU A 33 2.35 9.91 10.20
CA LEU A 33 3.09 10.86 11.06
C LEU A 33 2.21 12.07 11.38
N PRO A 34 2.32 12.63 12.60
CA PRO A 34 1.56 13.82 12.99
C PRO A 34 1.97 15.06 12.19
N TYR A 35 3.23 15.09 11.74
CA TYR A 35 3.80 16.18 10.94
C TYR A 35 4.53 15.63 9.71
N VAL A 36 4.39 16.34 8.60
CA VAL A 36 5.19 16.18 7.37
C VAL A 36 5.50 17.56 6.79
N PRO A 37 6.68 17.76 6.17
CA PRO A 37 7.01 19.02 5.49
C PRO A 37 6.04 19.30 4.32
N GLY A 38 5.60 20.55 4.18
CA GLY A 38 4.74 20.97 3.06
C GLY A 38 3.26 20.64 3.23
N LYS A 39 2.52 20.67 2.12
CA LYS A 39 1.07 20.51 2.13
C LYS A 39 0.64 19.05 2.02
N ARG A 40 -0.32 18.65 2.82
CA ARG A 40 -1.01 17.36 2.68
C ARG A 40 -2.00 17.38 1.50
N LEU A 41 -2.21 16.23 0.90
CA LEU A 41 -3.08 16.01 -0.25
C LEU A 41 -4.34 15.22 0.11
N ALA A 42 -4.79 15.34 1.36
CA ALA A 42 -5.89 14.54 1.92
C ALA A 42 -7.19 14.60 1.08
N GLY A 43 -7.51 15.77 0.50
CA GLY A 43 -8.70 15.95 -0.34
C GLY A 43 -8.50 15.64 -1.83
N LYS A 44 -7.31 15.20 -2.27
CA LYS A 44 -7.06 14.92 -3.68
C LYS A 44 -7.28 13.43 -3.99
N PRO A 45 -7.86 13.09 -5.17
CA PRO A 45 -7.92 11.70 -5.62
C PRO A 45 -6.51 11.12 -5.76
N VAL A 46 -6.37 9.85 -5.42
CA VAL A 46 -5.11 9.11 -5.54
C VAL A 46 -5.35 7.87 -6.38
N TYR A 47 -4.50 7.68 -7.37
CA TYR A 47 -4.48 6.51 -8.23
C TYR A 47 -3.13 5.82 -8.06
N LEU A 48 -3.14 4.54 -7.69
CA LEU A 48 -1.94 3.72 -7.56
C LEU A 48 -1.86 2.74 -8.72
N LEU A 49 -0.71 2.70 -9.35
CA LEU A 49 -0.46 1.78 -10.45
C LEU A 49 0.28 0.55 -9.91
N THR A 50 -0.28 -0.63 -10.17
CA THR A 50 0.28 -1.91 -9.73
C THR A 50 0.55 -2.84 -10.90
N SER A 51 1.49 -3.74 -10.70
CA SER A 51 1.81 -4.81 -11.63
C SER A 51 2.12 -6.10 -10.85
N LYS A 52 2.26 -7.22 -11.54
CA LYS A 52 2.72 -8.50 -10.96
C LYS A 52 4.10 -8.38 -10.28
N ARG A 53 4.88 -7.33 -10.61
CA ARG A 53 6.20 -7.06 -10.02
C ARG A 53 6.14 -6.15 -8.79
N THR A 54 4.98 -5.56 -8.51
CA THR A 54 4.78 -4.81 -7.26
C THR A 54 4.88 -5.76 -6.07
N PHE A 55 5.76 -5.47 -5.10
CA PHE A 55 6.05 -6.42 -4.03
C PHE A 55 6.36 -5.73 -2.69
N SER A 56 6.14 -6.47 -1.56
CA SER A 56 6.54 -6.08 -0.20
C SER A 56 6.01 -4.69 0.22
N GLY A 57 6.88 -3.75 0.58
CA GLY A 57 6.48 -2.40 1.03
C GLY A 57 5.62 -1.62 0.03
N ALA A 58 5.73 -1.89 -1.28
CA ALA A 58 4.85 -1.30 -2.28
C ALA A 58 3.44 -1.91 -2.22
N GLU A 59 3.35 -3.19 -1.87
CA GLU A 59 2.07 -3.85 -1.62
C GLU A 59 1.45 -3.37 -0.31
N GLU A 60 2.24 -3.20 0.74
CA GLU A 60 1.78 -2.61 2.01
C GLU A 60 1.12 -1.25 1.76
N PHE A 61 1.79 -0.37 0.99
CA PHE A 61 1.22 0.93 0.62
C PHE A 61 -0.10 0.79 -0.13
N SER A 62 -0.17 -0.07 -1.13
CA SER A 62 -1.36 -0.31 -1.93
C SER A 62 -2.50 -0.92 -1.09
N TYR A 63 -2.19 -1.93 -0.28
CA TYR A 63 -3.15 -2.63 0.57
C TYR A 63 -3.75 -1.72 1.64
N ASN A 64 -2.91 -0.92 2.30
CA ASN A 64 -3.36 0.04 3.30
C ASN A 64 -4.30 1.08 2.69
N LEU A 65 -3.91 1.71 1.57
CA LEU A 65 -4.73 2.73 0.93
C LEU A 65 -6.02 2.18 0.30
N LYS A 66 -6.00 0.94 -0.18
CA LYS A 66 -7.20 0.24 -0.65
C LYS A 66 -8.20 0.01 0.49
N ASN A 67 -7.76 -0.60 1.60
CA ASN A 67 -8.62 -0.87 2.75
C ASN A 67 -9.16 0.41 3.39
N LEU A 68 -8.37 1.49 3.42
CA LEU A 68 -8.78 2.82 3.87
C LEU A 68 -9.64 3.57 2.84
N LYS A 69 -9.92 2.99 1.67
CA LYS A 69 -10.65 3.62 0.55
C LYS A 69 -10.05 4.97 0.16
N ARG A 70 -8.72 5.08 0.28
CA ARG A 70 -8.00 6.33 0.05
C ARG A 70 -7.45 6.46 -1.36
N ALA A 71 -7.21 5.34 -2.03
CA ALA A 71 -6.72 5.31 -3.40
C ALA A 71 -7.53 4.33 -4.24
N THR A 72 -7.57 4.57 -5.54
CA THR A 72 -8.00 3.61 -6.56
C THR A 72 -6.79 2.88 -7.09
N ILE A 73 -6.79 1.56 -7.02
CA ILE A 73 -5.70 0.71 -7.49
C ILE A 73 -5.98 0.30 -8.94
N ILE A 74 -5.04 0.56 -9.84
CA ILE A 74 -5.19 0.31 -11.28
C ILE A 74 -4.03 -0.55 -11.77
N GLY A 75 -4.30 -1.61 -12.52
CA GLY A 75 -3.29 -2.45 -13.12
C GLY A 75 -3.49 -3.93 -12.88
N GLU A 76 -2.47 -4.62 -12.42
CA GLU A 76 -2.47 -6.07 -12.18
C GLU A 76 -2.40 -6.37 -10.68
N THR A 77 -2.86 -7.57 -10.31
CA THR A 77 -2.65 -8.14 -8.98
C THR A 77 -1.15 -8.25 -8.68
N THR A 78 -0.76 -7.85 -7.48
CA THR A 78 0.64 -7.79 -7.05
C THR A 78 1.23 -9.15 -6.66
N GLY A 79 2.50 -9.21 -6.30
CA GLY A 79 3.25 -10.45 -6.12
C GLY A 79 2.91 -11.27 -4.87
N GLY A 80 2.42 -10.66 -3.78
CA GLY A 80 1.94 -11.40 -2.61
C GLY A 80 2.99 -11.69 -1.54
N GLY A 81 3.82 -10.71 -1.15
CA GLY A 81 4.78 -10.85 -0.05
C GLY A 81 4.52 -9.91 1.11
N ALA A 82 3.88 -10.40 2.17
CA ALA A 82 3.47 -9.60 3.33
C ALA A 82 4.30 -9.88 4.60
N HIS A 83 5.12 -10.92 4.58
CA HIS A 83 5.90 -11.31 5.74
C HIS A 83 7.35 -10.79 5.62
N PRO A 84 7.78 -9.84 6.46
CA PRO A 84 9.17 -9.39 6.45
C PRO A 84 10.10 -10.52 6.87
N VAL A 85 11.23 -10.63 6.14
CA VAL A 85 12.20 -11.70 6.34
C VAL A 85 13.53 -11.15 6.86
N SER A 86 14.25 -11.96 7.64
CA SER A 86 15.65 -11.75 7.97
C SER A 86 16.52 -12.85 7.37
N GLY A 87 17.72 -12.46 6.90
CA GLY A 87 18.68 -13.41 6.39
C GLY A 87 19.41 -14.15 7.52
N HIS A 88 19.45 -15.47 7.44
CA HIS A 88 20.23 -16.31 8.35
C HIS A 88 21.28 -17.06 7.54
N ARG A 89 22.56 -16.87 7.89
CA ARG A 89 23.65 -17.59 7.27
C ARG A 89 23.63 -19.04 7.77
N ILE A 90 23.64 -19.98 6.83
CA ILE A 90 23.74 -21.41 7.13
C ILE A 90 25.22 -21.79 7.16
N ASP A 91 25.97 -21.42 6.10
CA ASP A 91 27.43 -21.64 5.96
C ASP A 91 28.04 -20.58 5.04
N ASP A 92 29.23 -20.83 4.51
CA ASP A 92 29.96 -19.89 3.63
C ASP A 92 29.32 -19.73 2.24
N HIS A 93 28.43 -20.63 1.85
CA HIS A 93 27.81 -20.68 0.52
C HIS A 93 26.31 -20.44 0.54
N PHE A 94 25.64 -20.63 1.69
CA PHE A 94 24.19 -20.60 1.77
C PHE A 94 23.66 -19.62 2.84
N MET A 95 22.60 -18.92 2.45
CA MET A 95 21.83 -18.07 3.33
C MET A 95 20.34 -18.37 3.11
N ILE A 96 19.55 -18.36 4.17
CA ILE A 96 18.09 -18.53 4.10
C ILE A 96 17.40 -17.28 4.60
N GLY A 97 16.34 -16.84 3.91
CA GLY A 97 15.42 -15.82 4.38
C GLY A 97 14.30 -16.44 5.22
N VAL A 98 14.20 -16.07 6.48
CA VAL A 98 13.17 -16.59 7.38
C VAL A 98 12.24 -15.45 7.80
N PRO A 99 10.91 -15.58 7.63
CA PRO A 99 9.94 -14.59 8.12
C PRO A 99 10.02 -14.48 9.65
N PHE A 100 10.18 -13.27 10.16
CA PHE A 100 10.21 -13.00 11.61
C PHE A 100 8.94 -12.32 12.14
N ALA A 101 8.13 -11.76 11.25
CA ALA A 101 6.87 -11.13 11.58
C ALA A 101 5.85 -11.32 10.45
N ARG A 102 4.61 -10.96 10.71
CA ARG A 102 3.55 -10.89 9.68
C ARG A 102 2.84 -9.55 9.74
N ALA A 103 2.50 -9.01 8.58
CA ALA A 103 1.63 -7.85 8.50
C ALA A 103 0.20 -8.22 8.90
N VAL A 104 -0.49 -7.30 9.57
CA VAL A 104 -1.92 -7.40 9.90
C VAL A 104 -2.56 -6.04 9.67
N ASN A 105 -3.41 -5.95 8.68
CA ASN A 105 -4.11 -4.69 8.42
C ASN A 105 -5.22 -4.49 9.46
N PRO A 106 -5.36 -3.30 10.06
CA PRO A 106 -6.32 -3.05 11.14
C PRO A 106 -7.78 -3.11 10.70
N ILE A 107 -8.08 -3.01 9.40
CA ILE A 107 -9.43 -3.07 8.85
C ILE A 107 -9.79 -4.49 8.44
N SER A 108 -9.00 -5.09 7.51
CA SER A 108 -9.27 -6.44 6.99
C SER A 108 -8.93 -7.56 7.97
N LYS A 109 -8.14 -7.29 9.02
CA LYS A 109 -7.60 -8.26 10.00
C LYS A 109 -6.75 -9.36 9.36
N THR A 110 -6.32 -9.15 8.12
CA THR A 110 -5.48 -10.06 7.33
C THR A 110 -4.42 -9.25 6.57
N ASN A 111 -3.78 -9.87 5.59
CA ASN A 111 -2.75 -9.26 4.75
C ASN A 111 -2.82 -9.82 3.32
N TRP A 112 -1.82 -9.53 2.50
CA TRP A 112 -1.73 -9.88 1.08
C TRP A 112 -0.77 -11.05 0.80
N GLU A 113 -0.32 -11.80 1.82
CA GLU A 113 0.58 -12.94 1.64
C GLU A 113 -0.03 -13.99 0.72
N GLY A 114 0.71 -14.39 -0.31
CA GLY A 114 0.34 -15.41 -1.29
C GLY A 114 -0.80 -15.02 -2.25
N THR A 115 -1.53 -13.93 -1.98
CA THR A 115 -2.68 -13.50 -2.80
C THR A 115 -2.42 -12.23 -3.60
N GLY A 116 -1.50 -11.38 -3.12
CA GLY A 116 -1.28 -10.05 -3.65
C GLY A 116 -2.40 -9.06 -3.32
N VAL A 117 -2.25 -7.85 -3.82
CA VAL A 117 -3.26 -6.79 -3.77
C VAL A 117 -3.98 -6.77 -5.10
N GLU A 118 -5.26 -7.14 -5.10
CA GLU A 118 -6.08 -7.10 -6.30
C GLU A 118 -6.43 -5.64 -6.65
N PRO A 119 -6.24 -5.19 -7.91
CA PRO A 119 -6.61 -3.84 -8.32
C PRO A 119 -8.13 -3.63 -8.36
N ASP A 120 -8.56 -2.38 -8.23
CA ASP A 120 -9.96 -1.97 -8.41
C ASP A 120 -10.33 -1.88 -9.89
N VAL A 121 -9.34 -1.52 -10.73
CA VAL A 121 -9.44 -1.52 -12.20
C VAL A 121 -8.37 -2.47 -12.75
N LYS A 122 -8.81 -3.66 -13.16
CA LYS A 122 -7.92 -4.74 -13.61
C LYS A 122 -7.64 -4.60 -15.10
N ILE A 123 -6.43 -4.18 -15.42
CA ILE A 123 -5.92 -3.98 -16.80
C ILE A 123 -4.43 -4.34 -16.86
N PRO A 124 -3.85 -4.51 -18.04
CA PRO A 124 -2.40 -4.67 -18.19
C PRO A 124 -1.60 -3.50 -17.60
N ALA A 125 -0.47 -3.79 -16.98
CA ALA A 125 0.32 -2.74 -16.29
C ALA A 125 0.82 -1.63 -17.23
N ASN A 126 1.08 -1.92 -18.49
CA ASN A 126 1.47 -0.93 -19.50
C ASN A 126 0.34 0.04 -19.89
N GLU A 127 -0.92 -0.27 -19.61
CA GLU A 127 -2.09 0.57 -19.87
C GLU A 127 -2.53 1.36 -18.63
N ALA A 128 -2.05 0.97 -17.44
CA ALA A 128 -2.52 1.51 -16.15
C ALA A 128 -2.33 3.02 -16.02
N LEU A 129 -1.25 3.58 -16.57
CA LEU A 129 -1.00 5.03 -16.50
C LEU A 129 -2.00 5.84 -17.33
N ASP A 130 -2.33 5.37 -18.51
CA ASP A 130 -3.24 6.10 -19.39
C ASP A 130 -4.68 6.01 -18.88
N GLU A 131 -5.09 4.88 -18.32
CA GLU A 131 -6.39 4.76 -17.63
C GLU A 131 -6.45 5.68 -16.40
N ALA A 132 -5.40 5.74 -15.59
CA ALA A 132 -5.33 6.65 -14.45
C ALA A 132 -5.48 8.12 -14.86
N LYS A 133 -4.81 8.55 -15.94
CA LYS A 133 -4.94 9.91 -16.50
C LYS A 133 -6.35 10.19 -16.99
N LYS A 134 -6.98 9.24 -17.66
CA LYS A 134 -8.37 9.33 -18.13
C LYS A 134 -9.32 9.51 -16.95
N MET A 135 -9.25 8.64 -15.94
CA MET A 135 -10.06 8.72 -14.72
C MET A 135 -9.86 10.06 -13.99
N ALA A 136 -8.62 10.53 -13.87
CA ALA A 136 -8.31 11.82 -13.24
C ALA A 136 -8.93 12.99 -14.03
N THR A 137 -8.86 12.96 -15.35
CA THR A 137 -9.43 13.97 -16.23
C THR A 137 -10.96 14.03 -16.12
N GLU A 138 -11.61 12.87 -16.13
CA GLU A 138 -13.08 12.75 -15.96
C GLU A 138 -13.51 13.28 -14.58
N LYS A 139 -12.76 12.96 -13.52
CA LYS A 139 -13.01 13.46 -12.18
C LYS A 139 -12.94 14.99 -12.11
N ILE A 140 -11.91 15.59 -12.71
CA ILE A 140 -11.74 17.05 -12.75
C ILE A 140 -12.91 17.70 -13.50
N LYS A 141 -13.29 17.17 -14.67
CA LYS A 141 -14.43 17.70 -15.44
C LYS A 141 -15.74 17.64 -14.65
N SER A 142 -15.99 16.53 -13.95
CA SER A 142 -17.18 16.35 -13.13
C SER A 142 -17.24 17.32 -11.94
N GLU A 143 -16.09 17.61 -11.32
CA GLU A 143 -15.99 18.57 -10.22
C GLU A 143 -16.18 20.02 -10.69
N GLN A 144 -15.70 20.35 -11.88
CA GLN A 144 -15.92 21.66 -12.49
C GLN A 144 -17.39 21.90 -12.87
N ALA A 145 -18.06 20.86 -13.39
CA ALA A 145 -19.49 20.93 -13.73
C ALA A 145 -20.40 21.16 -12.52
N LYS A 146 -20.01 20.65 -11.34
CA LYS A 146 -20.78 20.83 -10.08
C LYS A 146 -20.59 22.21 -9.43
N LYS A 147 -19.62 22.99 -9.87
CA LYS A 147 -19.32 24.33 -9.35
C LYS A 147 -19.97 25.46 -10.17
N LYS A 148 -20.57 25.12 -11.30
CA LYS A 148 -21.40 26.01 -12.14
C LYS A 148 -22.87 25.86 -11.78
#